data_39c613ceae739eff644afca68b2adb2a
#
_entry.id   39c613ceae739eff644afca68b2adb2a
#
_cell.length_a   1.000
_cell.length_b   1.000
_cell.length_c   1.000
_cell.angle_alpha   90.00
_cell.angle_beta   90.00
_cell.angle_gamma   90.00
#
_symmetry.space_group_name_H-M   'P 1'
#
loop_
_entity.id
_entity.type
_entity.pdbx_description
1 polymer ?
#
loop_
_entity_poly.entity_id
_entity_poly.type
_entity_poly.pdbx_seq_one_letter_code
_entity_poly.pdbx_strand_id
1 'polypeptide(L)'
;RFFEYIYLYQSMVMFQINQKTKECAKIALMDAWDPFDIPNNSTFEDQYIIGGPGDNVEVQEWSDRKPARQHETWVGIYTLKDCYPVQETYTRNSSVTTSTRFFNLQLGISDPNVFTPPSTCQSARPERMAESDC
;
A
#
# COMPACT_ATOMS: atom_id res chain seq x y z
N ARG A 1 12.91 3.06 12.65
CA ARG A 1 11.96 4.19 12.63
C ARG A 1 10.54 3.65 12.57
N PHE A 2 9.71 4.11 13.46
CA PHE A 2 8.32 3.70 13.49
C PHE A 2 7.45 4.92 13.22
N PHE A 3 6.87 4.94 12.02
CA PHE A 3 5.93 5.97 11.62
C PHE A 3 4.57 5.33 11.35
N GLU A 4 3.54 6.06 11.70
CA GLU A 4 2.18 5.76 11.29
C GLU A 4 1.78 6.75 10.20
N TYR A 5 1.18 6.24 9.14
CA TYR A 5 0.71 7.05 8.03
C TYR A 5 -0.81 6.93 7.94
N ILE A 6 -1.49 8.05 8.00
CA ILE A 6 -2.94 8.11 7.83
C ILE A 6 -3.24 8.85 6.53
N TYR A 7 -3.81 8.14 5.57
CA TYR A 7 -4.15 8.67 4.26
C TYR A 7 -5.64 8.99 4.22
N LEU A 8 -5.98 10.27 4.08
CA LEU A 8 -7.36 10.71 3.97
C LEU A 8 -7.59 11.23 2.55
N TYR A 9 -7.95 10.32 1.66
CA TYR A 9 -8.08 10.62 0.24
C TYR A 9 -9.22 11.59 -0.05
N GLN A 10 -10.26 11.57 0.74
CA GLN A 10 -11.38 12.49 0.58
C GLN A 10 -10.97 13.94 0.86
N SER A 11 -10.10 14.13 1.84
CA SER A 11 -9.56 15.44 2.20
C SER A 11 -8.27 15.79 1.47
N MET A 12 -7.72 14.84 0.71
CA MET A 12 -6.44 14.98 0.01
C MET A 12 -5.29 15.32 0.94
N VAL A 13 -5.25 14.65 2.10
CA VAL A 13 -4.25 14.89 3.13
C VAL A 13 -3.72 13.56 3.66
N MET A 14 -2.42 13.52 3.93
CA MET A 14 -1.77 12.42 4.64
C MET A 14 -1.13 12.95 5.91
N PHE A 15 -1.27 12.21 7.00
CA PHE A 15 -0.57 12.50 8.24
C PHE A 15 0.54 11.48 8.45
N GLN A 16 1.74 11.96 8.73
CA GLN A 16 2.89 11.16 9.09
C GLN A 16 3.20 11.40 10.57
N ILE A 17 3.07 10.36 11.37
CA ILE A 17 3.18 10.47 12.81
C ILE A 17 4.37 9.63 13.29
N ASN A 18 5.32 10.28 13.94
CA ASN A 18 6.42 9.58 14.58
C ASN A 18 5.89 8.91 15.84
N GLN A 19 5.89 7.58 15.88
CA GLN A 19 5.34 6.84 17.01
C GLN A 19 6.10 7.04 18.31
N LYS A 20 7.37 7.40 18.23
CA LYS A 20 8.21 7.60 19.40
C LYS A 20 8.05 8.98 19.99
N THR A 21 8.06 10.01 19.17
CA THR A 21 7.99 11.42 19.61
C THR A 21 6.60 12.01 19.53
N LYS A 22 5.69 11.36 18.81
CA LYS A 22 4.33 11.83 18.52
C LYS A 22 4.30 13.09 17.65
N GLU A 23 5.41 13.47 17.06
CA GLU A 23 5.42 14.55 16.09
C GLU A 23 4.60 14.18 14.86
N CYS A 24 3.83 15.14 14.36
CA CYS A 24 2.94 14.93 13.23
C CYS A 24 3.28 15.89 12.10
N ALA A 25 3.46 15.34 10.90
CA ALA A 25 3.56 16.12 9.68
C ALA A 25 2.28 15.94 8.86
N LYS A 26 1.76 17.04 8.35
CA LYS A 26 0.59 17.04 7.47
C LYS A 26 1.06 17.28 6.05
N ILE A 27 0.79 16.32 5.16
CA ILE A 27 1.31 16.34 3.80
C ILE A 27 0.14 16.31 2.83
N ALA A 28 0.18 17.15 1.80
CA ALA A 28 -0.85 17.15 0.77
C ALA A 28 -0.73 15.89 -0.10
N LEU A 29 -1.84 15.17 -0.27
CA LEU A 29 -1.91 14.03 -1.17
C LEU A 29 -2.09 14.53 -2.60
N MET A 30 -1.20 14.09 -3.47
CA MET A 30 -1.26 14.45 -4.89
C MET A 30 -1.86 13.33 -5.74
N ASP A 31 -1.90 12.11 -5.21
CA ASP A 31 -2.36 10.93 -5.94
C ASP A 31 -3.76 10.53 -5.50
N ALA A 32 -4.56 10.08 -6.46
CA ALA A 32 -5.88 9.55 -6.18
C ALA A 32 -5.78 8.17 -5.52
N TRP A 33 -6.87 7.78 -4.86
CA TRP A 33 -6.98 6.44 -4.29
C TRP A 33 -6.83 5.37 -5.38
N ASP A 34 -5.92 4.44 -5.14
CA ASP A 34 -5.68 3.30 -6.01
C ASP A 34 -6.05 2.02 -5.23
N PRO A 35 -7.16 1.35 -5.59
CA PRO A 35 -7.58 0.16 -4.87
C PRO A 35 -6.56 -0.95 -4.92
N PHE A 36 -6.47 -1.74 -3.85
CA PHE A 36 -5.66 -2.97 -3.82
C PHE A 36 -6.39 -4.07 -4.57
N ASP A 37 -6.41 -3.96 -5.87
CA ASP A 37 -7.06 -4.92 -6.75
C ASP A 37 -6.14 -5.22 -7.93
N ILE A 38 -6.48 -6.27 -8.67
CA ILE A 38 -5.73 -6.64 -9.86
C ILE A 38 -6.07 -5.62 -10.94
N PRO A 39 -5.08 -4.82 -11.42
CA PRO A 39 -5.36 -3.83 -12.45
C PRO A 39 -5.85 -4.47 -13.74
N ASN A 40 -6.69 -3.74 -14.46
CA ASN A 40 -7.10 -4.15 -15.79
C ASN A 40 -5.88 -4.27 -16.71
N ASN A 41 -5.91 -5.24 -17.61
CA ASN A 41 -4.82 -5.50 -18.55
C ASN A 41 -3.54 -6.04 -17.90
N SER A 42 -3.63 -6.55 -16.67
CA SER A 42 -2.52 -7.26 -16.05
C SER A 42 -2.32 -8.62 -16.68
N THR A 43 -1.09 -9.12 -16.62
CA THR A 43 -0.72 -10.43 -17.12
C THR A 43 -0.72 -11.44 -15.99
N PHE A 44 -1.41 -12.56 -16.16
CA PHE A 44 -1.34 -13.68 -15.22
C PHE A 44 0.04 -14.31 -15.30
N GLU A 45 0.72 -14.43 -14.16
CA GLU A 45 2.07 -14.99 -14.10
C GLU A 45 2.07 -16.43 -13.60
N ASP A 46 1.45 -16.69 -12.44
CA ASP A 46 1.51 -18.00 -11.82
C ASP A 46 0.42 -18.17 -10.76
N GLN A 47 0.21 -19.44 -10.42
CA GLN A 47 -0.67 -19.85 -9.32
C GLN A 47 0.07 -20.90 -8.52
N TYR A 48 0.16 -20.72 -7.21
CA TYR A 48 0.92 -21.62 -6.36
C TYR A 48 0.37 -21.63 -4.94
N ILE A 49 0.95 -22.48 -4.11
CA ILE A 49 0.54 -22.66 -2.72
C ILE A 49 1.62 -22.12 -1.81
N ILE A 50 1.22 -21.29 -0.84
CA ILE A 50 2.10 -20.82 0.23
C ILE A 50 1.76 -21.61 1.49
N GLY A 51 2.78 -22.09 2.18
CA GLY A 51 2.64 -22.88 3.40
C GLY A 51 2.84 -24.35 3.17
N GLY A 52 2.55 -25.15 4.20
CA GLY A 52 2.76 -26.58 4.18
C GLY A 52 1.46 -27.38 4.21
N PRO A 53 1.57 -28.72 4.24
CA PRO A 53 0.41 -29.59 4.32
C PRO A 53 -0.45 -29.27 5.55
N GLY A 54 -1.75 -29.15 5.32
CA GLY A 54 -2.72 -28.85 6.38
C GLY A 54 -2.83 -27.39 6.80
N ASP A 55 -1.89 -26.54 6.35
CA ASP A 55 -1.90 -25.12 6.67
C ASP A 55 -1.32 -24.34 5.49
N ASN A 56 -2.10 -24.23 4.43
CA ASN A 56 -1.68 -23.60 3.20
C ASN A 56 -2.73 -22.65 2.65
N VAL A 57 -2.27 -21.74 1.78
CA VAL A 57 -3.13 -20.80 1.07
C VAL A 57 -2.75 -20.83 -0.40
N GLU A 58 -3.75 -20.97 -1.27
CA GLU A 58 -3.53 -20.83 -2.70
C GLU A 58 -3.55 -19.37 -3.10
N VAL A 59 -2.56 -18.99 -3.91
CA VAL A 59 -2.40 -17.61 -4.36
C VAL A 59 -2.24 -17.54 -5.88
N GLN A 60 -2.51 -16.37 -6.42
CA GLN A 60 -2.31 -16.04 -7.82
C GLN A 60 -1.41 -14.81 -7.92
N GLU A 61 -0.55 -14.82 -8.91
CA GLU A 61 0.39 -13.74 -9.14
C GLU A 61 0.10 -13.08 -10.49
N TRP A 62 0.05 -11.76 -10.48
CA TRP A 62 -0.22 -10.93 -11.65
C TRP A 62 0.85 -9.86 -11.79
N SER A 63 1.09 -9.41 -13.01
CA SER A 63 2.04 -8.33 -13.27
C SER A 63 1.55 -7.41 -14.38
N ASP A 64 2.11 -6.22 -14.43
CA ASP A 64 1.87 -5.29 -15.52
C ASP A 64 3.07 -5.18 -16.47
N ARG A 65 3.70 -6.29 -16.79
CA ARG A 65 4.88 -6.37 -17.66
C ARG A 65 4.55 -5.98 -19.10
N LYS A 66 4.28 -4.71 -19.31
CA LYS A 66 4.01 -4.20 -20.66
C LYS A 66 5.24 -3.53 -21.23
N PRO A 67 5.57 -3.78 -22.51
CA PRO A 67 6.72 -3.13 -23.14
C PRO A 67 6.69 -1.62 -23.10
N ALA A 68 5.50 -1.03 -23.08
CA ALA A 68 5.34 0.43 -23.02
C ALA A 68 5.71 1.03 -21.66
N ARG A 69 5.81 0.20 -20.61
CA ARG A 69 6.13 0.64 -19.25
C ARG A 69 7.52 0.15 -18.85
N GLN A 70 8.52 0.62 -19.56
CA GLN A 70 9.90 0.18 -19.31
C GLN A 70 10.44 0.61 -17.94
N HIS A 71 9.84 1.63 -17.34
CA HIS A 71 10.33 2.23 -16.10
C HIS A 71 9.48 1.90 -14.88
N GLU A 72 8.33 1.29 -15.06
CA GLU A 72 7.44 0.94 -13.99
C GLU A 72 7.00 -0.51 -14.14
N THR A 73 7.26 -1.32 -13.12
CA THR A 73 6.81 -2.71 -13.08
C THR A 73 6.06 -2.95 -11.78
N TRP A 74 4.98 -3.66 -11.88
CA TRP A 74 4.16 -4.02 -10.74
C TRP A 74 3.93 -5.53 -10.73
N VAL A 75 4.06 -6.13 -9.57
CA VAL A 75 3.74 -7.54 -9.34
C VAL A 75 2.86 -7.61 -8.11
N GLY A 76 1.72 -8.23 -8.23
CA GLY A 76 0.77 -8.40 -7.13
C GLY A 76 0.44 -9.86 -6.89
N ILE A 77 0.40 -10.24 -5.63
CA ILE A 77 0.04 -11.59 -5.19
C ILE A 77 -1.23 -11.49 -4.38
N TYR A 78 -2.24 -12.25 -4.77
CA TYR A 78 -3.57 -12.26 -4.15
C TYR A 78 -3.97 -13.71 -3.86
N THR A 79 -4.80 -13.90 -2.82
CA THR A 79 -5.35 -15.22 -2.59
C THR A 79 -6.28 -15.61 -3.75
N LEU A 80 -6.31 -16.90 -4.09
CA LEU A 80 -7.20 -17.41 -5.11
C LEU A 80 -8.65 -17.28 -4.68
N LYS A 81 -8.92 -17.55 -3.40
CA LYS A 81 -10.23 -17.38 -2.80
C LYS A 81 -10.33 -15.97 -2.23
N ASP A 82 -11.40 -15.27 -2.56
CA ASP A 82 -11.74 -13.94 -2.07
C ASP A 82 -10.79 -12.81 -2.51
N CYS A 83 -9.74 -13.11 -3.27
CA CYS A 83 -8.83 -12.12 -3.85
C CYS A 83 -8.25 -11.14 -2.82
N TYR A 84 -7.81 -11.67 -1.66
CA TYR A 84 -7.15 -10.85 -0.65
C TYR A 84 -5.71 -10.55 -1.05
N PRO A 85 -5.24 -9.31 -0.89
CA PRO A 85 -3.86 -8.99 -1.19
C PRO A 85 -2.90 -9.66 -0.19
N VAL A 86 -1.85 -10.27 -0.71
CA VAL A 86 -0.81 -10.90 0.09
C VAL A 86 0.46 -10.06 0.06
N GLN A 87 0.88 -9.68 -1.12
CA GLN A 87 2.06 -8.86 -1.33
C GLN A 87 1.95 -8.08 -2.62
N GLU A 88 2.50 -6.88 -2.63
CA GLU A 88 2.59 -6.04 -3.80
C GLU A 88 4.00 -5.51 -3.91
N THR A 89 4.61 -5.61 -5.10
CA THR A 89 5.92 -5.08 -5.38
C THR A 89 5.83 -4.11 -6.55
N TYR A 90 6.33 -2.92 -6.35
CA TYR A 90 6.31 -1.88 -7.35
C TYR A 90 7.73 -1.36 -7.57
N THR A 91 8.20 -1.42 -8.80
CA THR A 91 9.53 -0.94 -9.17
C THR A 91 9.41 0.26 -10.07
N ARG A 92 10.02 1.37 -9.66
CA ARG A 92 10.01 2.63 -10.38
C ARG A 92 11.39 2.90 -10.95
N ASN A 93 11.47 3.18 -12.24
CA ASN A 93 12.73 3.52 -12.94
C ASN A 93 13.85 2.49 -12.76
N SER A 94 13.52 1.24 -12.46
CA SER A 94 14.47 0.16 -12.21
C SER A 94 15.45 0.43 -11.06
N SER A 95 15.26 1.51 -10.31
CA SER A 95 16.16 1.91 -9.23
C SER A 95 15.51 1.92 -7.86
N VAL A 96 14.19 2.10 -7.78
CA VAL A 96 13.46 2.15 -6.52
C VAL A 96 12.38 1.08 -6.53
N THR A 97 12.45 0.18 -5.56
CA THR A 97 11.48 -0.90 -5.40
C THR A 97 10.78 -0.75 -4.06
N THR A 98 9.46 -0.70 -4.10
CA THR A 98 8.62 -0.69 -2.91
C THR A 98 7.90 -2.02 -2.82
N SER A 99 8.06 -2.71 -1.70
CA SER A 99 7.40 -3.99 -1.46
C SER A 99 6.51 -3.87 -0.24
N THR A 100 5.25 -4.21 -0.39
CA THR A 100 4.26 -4.15 0.68
C THR A 100 3.74 -5.55 0.95
N ARG A 101 3.83 -6.00 2.21
CA ARG A 101 3.26 -7.24 2.67
C ARG A 101 2.09 -6.96 3.57
N PHE A 102 1.05 -7.76 3.44
CA PHE A 102 -0.18 -7.61 4.22
C PHE A 102 -0.29 -8.71 5.25
N PHE A 103 -0.53 -8.32 6.48
CA PHE A 103 -0.65 -9.24 7.62
C PHE A 103 -1.99 -9.08 8.30
N ASN A 104 -2.54 -10.17 8.79
CA ASN A 104 -3.75 -10.16 9.61
C ASN A 104 -4.89 -9.35 8.98
N LEU A 105 -5.08 -9.53 7.68
CA LEU A 105 -6.07 -8.80 6.93
C LEU A 105 -7.47 -9.16 7.40
N GLN A 106 -8.29 -8.17 7.67
CA GLN A 106 -9.68 -8.33 8.08
C GLN A 106 -10.58 -7.51 7.16
N LEU A 107 -11.76 -8.03 6.89
CA LEU A 107 -12.76 -7.31 6.12
C LEU A 107 -13.44 -6.26 7.01
N GLY A 108 -13.62 -5.07 6.44
CA GLY A 108 -14.27 -3.97 7.12
C GLY A 108 -13.36 -3.27 8.13
N ILE A 109 -13.90 -2.23 8.71
CA ILE A 109 -13.19 -1.38 9.66
C ILE A 109 -13.90 -1.52 11.00
N SER A 110 -13.23 -2.17 11.96
CA SER A 110 -13.82 -2.40 13.29
C SER A 110 -13.79 -1.13 14.15
N ASP A 111 -12.78 -0.30 13.99
CA ASP A 111 -12.63 0.93 14.76
C ASP A 111 -12.30 2.10 13.83
N PRO A 112 -13.30 2.92 13.46
CA PRO A 112 -13.06 4.07 12.59
C PRO A 112 -12.10 5.11 13.17
N ASN A 113 -11.90 5.12 14.49
CA ASN A 113 -11.02 6.10 15.14
C ASN A 113 -9.54 5.90 14.76
N VAL A 114 -9.17 4.78 14.16
CA VAL A 114 -7.81 4.59 13.66
C VAL A 114 -7.44 5.60 12.59
N PHE A 115 -8.43 6.19 11.91
CA PHE A 115 -8.21 7.21 10.90
C PHE A 115 -8.26 8.63 11.46
N THR A 116 -8.48 8.77 12.75
CA THR A 116 -8.50 10.09 13.41
C THR A 116 -7.07 10.45 13.81
N PRO A 117 -6.51 11.53 13.27
CA PRO A 117 -5.15 11.93 13.63
C PRO A 117 -5.10 12.39 15.09
N PRO A 118 -3.95 12.16 15.78
CA PRO A 118 -3.79 12.63 17.15
C PRO A 118 -3.80 14.16 17.22
N SER A 119 -3.98 14.69 18.43
CA SER A 119 -4.07 16.14 18.66
C SER A 119 -2.86 16.91 18.18
N THR A 120 -1.68 16.29 18.17
CA THR A 120 -0.45 16.91 17.66
C THR A 120 -0.55 17.25 16.18
N CYS A 121 -1.45 16.62 15.45
CA CYS A 121 -1.66 16.90 14.02
C CYS A 121 -2.47 18.16 13.77
N GLN A 122 -3.19 18.67 14.77
CA GLN A 122 -4.04 19.85 14.59
C GLN A 122 -3.23 21.12 14.30
N SER A 123 -2.02 21.22 14.85
CA SER A 123 -1.13 22.35 14.64
C SER A 123 -0.12 22.11 13.52
N ALA A 124 -0.15 20.96 12.87
CA ALA A 124 0.78 20.63 11.79
C ALA A 124 0.51 21.52 10.57
N ARG A 125 1.58 22.06 9.99
CA ARG A 125 1.47 22.83 8.75
C ARG A 125 1.49 21.88 7.57
N PRO A 126 0.69 22.15 6.52
CA PRO A 126 0.73 21.34 5.32
C PRO A 126 2.11 21.40 4.66
N GLU A 127 2.65 20.22 4.37
CA GLU A 127 3.90 20.08 3.65
C GLU A 127 3.63 19.43 2.30
N ARG A 128 4.47 19.74 1.32
CA ARG A 128 4.39 19.12 0.02
C ARG A 128 5.24 17.86 0.01
N MET A 129 4.67 16.76 -0.47
CA MET A 129 5.44 15.52 -0.62
C MET A 129 6.52 15.72 -1.68
N ALA A 130 7.77 15.46 -1.32
CA ALA A 130 8.86 15.46 -2.27
C ALA A 130 8.88 14.14 -3.04
N GLU A 131 9.34 14.19 -4.30
CA GLU A 131 9.47 12.97 -5.12
C GLU A 131 10.37 11.93 -4.48
N SER A 132 11.33 12.36 -3.69
CA SER A 132 12.27 11.47 -3.01
C SER A 132 11.67 10.77 -1.80
N ASP A 133 10.47 11.14 -1.35
CA ASP A 133 9.82 10.58 -0.17
C ASP A 133 8.97 9.35 -0.47
N CYS A 134 9.05 8.86 -1.66
CA CYS A 134 8.33 7.65 -2.08
C CYS A 134 9.00 6.37 -1.58
#